data_cbe28cd4139137240cf1da20744640d6
#
_entry.id   cbe28cd4139137240cf1da20744640d6
#
_cell.length_a   1.000
_cell.length_b   1.000
_cell.length_c   1.000
_cell.angle_alpha   90.00
_cell.angle_beta   90.00
_cell.angle_gamma   90.00
#
_symmetry.space_group_name_H-M   'P 1'
#
loop_
_entity.id
_entity.type
_entity.pdbx_description
1 polymer ?
#
loop_
_entity_poly.entity_id
_entity_poly.type
_entity_poly.pdbx_seq_one_letter_code
_entity_poly.pdbx_strand_id
1 'polypeptide(L)'
;MTAACWTSEELDQIGSADELRIAPVRGGRTVGRSVPIWVVRVGENLYIRSWRGASGAWFRAARASRAAHVCAGGVERDVEVLDAEERASDAVDAAYRQKYGRYPTYVEPMVSPVARATTLRLIPRPPHAQRA
;
A
#
# COMPACT_ATOMS: atom_id res chain seq x y z
N MET A 1 21.17 8.36 11.67
CA MET A 1 20.48 7.91 10.54
C MET A 1 19.00 7.91 10.74
N THR A 2 18.36 8.47 9.85
CA THR A 2 16.94 8.66 9.98
C THR A 2 16.18 7.49 9.42
N ALA A 3 15.22 7.01 10.16
CA ALA A 3 14.33 6.00 9.63
C ALA A 3 13.54 6.60 8.48
N ALA A 4 13.24 5.80 7.49
CA ALA A 4 12.43 6.23 6.38
C ALA A 4 10.97 6.33 6.85
N CYS A 5 10.45 7.54 6.87
CA CYS A 5 9.09 7.82 7.33
C CYS A 5 8.38 8.67 6.30
N TRP A 6 7.05 8.52 6.27
CA TRP A 6 6.23 9.43 5.50
C TRP A 6 6.17 10.77 6.20
N THR A 7 6.19 11.85 5.42
CA THR A 7 5.93 13.16 6.00
C THR A 7 4.43 13.32 6.24
N SER A 8 4.05 14.27 7.10
CA SER A 8 2.64 14.53 7.33
C SER A 8 1.92 14.89 6.05
N GLU A 9 2.58 15.66 5.20
CA GLU A 9 2.00 16.08 3.94
C GLU A 9 1.76 14.89 3.02
N GLU A 10 2.73 13.99 2.94
CA GLU A 10 2.58 12.79 2.11
C GLU A 10 1.44 11.93 2.64
N LEU A 11 1.34 11.76 3.95
CA LEU A 11 0.27 10.98 4.54
C LEU A 11 -1.09 11.58 4.24
N ASP A 12 -1.20 12.91 4.30
CA ASP A 12 -2.45 13.57 3.99
C ASP A 12 -2.82 13.39 2.52
N GLN A 13 -1.85 13.55 1.63
CA GLN A 13 -2.11 13.49 0.20
C GLN A 13 -2.44 12.06 -0.24
N ILE A 14 -1.65 11.10 0.20
CA ILE A 14 -1.89 9.71 -0.17
C ILE A 14 -3.14 9.18 0.54
N GLY A 15 -3.27 9.49 1.82
CA GLY A 15 -4.38 8.99 2.62
C GLY A 15 -5.73 9.45 2.13
N SER A 16 -5.81 10.62 1.51
CA SER A 16 -7.08 11.14 0.99
C SER A 16 -7.29 10.84 -0.49
N ALA A 17 -6.32 10.25 -1.17
CA ALA A 17 -6.47 9.92 -2.58
C ALA A 17 -7.44 8.75 -2.74
N ASP A 18 -8.25 8.78 -3.79
CA ASP A 18 -9.21 7.73 -4.04
C ASP A 18 -8.55 6.40 -4.32
N GLU A 19 -7.37 6.41 -4.95
CA GLU A 19 -6.66 5.19 -5.26
C GLU A 19 -5.17 5.47 -5.28
N LEU A 20 -4.41 4.40 -5.19
CA LEU A 20 -2.96 4.42 -5.31
C LEU A 20 -2.59 3.50 -6.46
N ARG A 21 -1.68 3.96 -7.32
CA ARG A 21 -1.18 3.09 -8.38
C ARG A 21 0.12 2.46 -7.90
N ILE A 22 0.21 1.14 -8.04
CA ILE A 22 1.38 0.40 -7.59
C ILE A 22 1.98 -0.37 -8.77
N ALA A 23 3.30 -0.30 -8.88
CA ALA A 23 4.06 -1.09 -9.85
C ALA A 23 5.16 -1.79 -9.08
N PRO A 24 5.11 -3.13 -8.97
CA PRO A 24 6.20 -3.84 -8.29
C PRO A 24 7.53 -3.57 -8.96
N VAL A 25 8.61 -3.56 -8.17
CA VAL A 25 9.96 -3.29 -8.66
C VAL A 25 10.81 -4.51 -8.42
N ARG A 26 11.58 -4.89 -9.43
CA ARG A 26 12.49 -6.01 -9.33
C ARG A 26 13.76 -5.63 -10.07
N GLY A 27 14.90 -5.75 -9.38
CA GLY A 27 16.18 -5.40 -10.01
C GLY A 27 16.25 -3.95 -10.42
N GLY A 28 15.59 -3.05 -9.67
CA GLY A 28 15.62 -1.63 -9.95
C GLY A 28 14.66 -1.17 -11.04
N ARG A 29 13.83 -2.07 -11.57
CA ARG A 29 12.88 -1.74 -12.63
C ARG A 29 11.48 -2.16 -12.25
N THR A 30 10.49 -1.39 -12.71
CA THR A 30 9.11 -1.79 -12.51
C THR A 30 8.81 -3.01 -13.36
N VAL A 31 7.96 -3.88 -12.81
CA VAL A 31 7.54 -5.11 -13.47
C VAL A 31 6.09 -4.94 -13.89
N GLY A 32 5.86 -4.96 -15.20
CA GLY A 32 4.52 -4.81 -15.71
C GLY A 32 4.00 -3.39 -15.56
N ARG A 33 2.71 -3.23 -15.68
CA ARG A 33 2.06 -1.93 -15.59
C ARG A 33 1.69 -1.63 -14.15
N SER A 34 1.60 -0.35 -13.83
CA SER A 34 1.03 0.03 -12.55
C SER A 34 -0.46 -0.31 -12.55
N VAL A 35 -0.97 -0.69 -11.39
CA VAL A 35 -2.39 -0.99 -11.24
C VAL A 35 -2.97 -0.13 -10.15
N PRO A 36 -4.25 0.27 -10.29
CA PRO A 36 -4.90 1.06 -9.24
C PRO A 36 -5.41 0.14 -8.14
N ILE A 37 -5.14 0.51 -6.91
CA ILE A 37 -5.62 -0.21 -5.73
C ILE A 37 -6.04 0.81 -4.69
N TRP A 38 -6.74 0.34 -3.68
CA TRP A 38 -7.12 1.19 -2.56
C TRP A 38 -5.97 1.27 -1.56
N VAL A 39 -5.90 2.40 -0.86
CA VAL A 39 -4.88 2.63 0.16
C VAL A 39 -5.56 3.28 1.35
N VAL A 40 -5.14 2.90 2.56
CA VAL A 40 -5.66 3.52 3.78
C VAL A 40 -4.51 3.96 4.66
N ARG A 41 -4.77 4.99 5.45
CA ARG A 41 -3.84 5.50 6.42
C ARG A 41 -4.31 5.12 7.81
N VAL A 42 -3.39 4.59 8.62
CA VAL A 42 -3.64 4.34 10.02
C VAL A 42 -2.48 4.97 10.79
N GLY A 43 -2.76 6.07 11.49
CA GLY A 43 -1.70 6.80 12.17
C GLY A 43 -0.71 7.35 11.16
N GLU A 44 0.54 6.95 11.29
CA GLU A 44 1.61 7.40 10.42
C GLU A 44 2.01 6.35 9.40
N ASN A 45 1.17 5.36 9.20
CA ASN A 45 1.46 4.27 8.29
C ASN A 45 0.42 4.18 7.19
N LEU A 46 0.86 3.67 6.04
CA LEU A 46 -0.01 3.41 4.90
C LEU A 46 -0.10 1.92 4.68
N TYR A 47 -1.31 1.43 4.44
CA TYR A 47 -1.56 0.00 4.27
C TYR A 47 -2.35 -0.25 2.99
N ILE A 48 -2.07 -1.40 2.39
CA ILE A 48 -2.79 -1.86 1.21
C ILE A 48 -3.14 -3.33 1.40
N ARG A 49 -4.14 -3.78 0.65
CA ARG A 49 -4.56 -5.18 0.67
C ARG A 49 -4.91 -5.62 -0.75
N SER A 50 -4.82 -6.92 -0.98
CA SER A 50 -5.22 -7.52 -2.25
C SER A 50 -6.62 -8.11 -2.09
N TRP A 51 -7.59 -7.58 -2.83
CA TRP A 51 -8.95 -8.09 -2.70
C TRP A 51 -9.07 -9.50 -3.30
N ARG A 52 -8.14 -9.88 -4.17
CA ARG A 52 -8.07 -11.26 -4.67
C ARG A 52 -7.30 -12.18 -3.74
N GLY A 53 -6.89 -11.68 -2.60
CA GLY A 53 -6.11 -12.44 -1.66
C GLY A 53 -4.70 -12.71 -2.20
N ALA A 54 -4.11 -13.79 -1.73
CA ALA A 54 -2.72 -14.11 -2.06
C ALA A 54 -2.51 -14.46 -3.53
N SER A 55 -3.58 -14.67 -4.30
CA SER A 55 -3.45 -15.01 -5.71
C SER A 55 -3.35 -13.78 -6.62
N GLY A 56 -3.54 -12.58 -6.09
CA GLY A 56 -3.44 -11.36 -6.89
C GLY A 56 -2.05 -11.19 -7.49
N ALA A 57 -2.00 -10.82 -8.77
CA ALA A 57 -0.71 -10.76 -9.47
C ALA A 57 0.20 -9.67 -8.91
N TRP A 58 -0.33 -8.45 -8.70
CA TRP A 58 0.51 -7.38 -8.19
C TRP A 58 0.99 -7.69 -6.78
N PHE A 59 0.12 -8.33 -5.99
CA PHE A 59 0.45 -8.67 -4.60
C PHE A 59 1.61 -9.65 -4.54
N ARG A 60 1.52 -10.69 -5.36
CA ARG A 60 2.58 -11.71 -5.39
C ARG A 60 3.91 -11.11 -5.83
N ALA A 61 3.88 -10.26 -6.85
CA ALA A 61 5.10 -9.64 -7.35
C ALA A 61 5.70 -8.69 -6.33
N ALA A 62 4.87 -7.83 -5.73
CA ALA A 62 5.36 -6.86 -4.75
C ALA A 62 5.90 -7.56 -3.51
N ARG A 63 5.23 -8.61 -3.07
CA ARG A 63 5.68 -9.32 -1.88
C ARG A 63 6.98 -10.07 -2.14
N ALA A 64 7.13 -10.63 -3.33
CA ALA A 64 8.34 -11.37 -3.67
C ALA A 64 9.56 -10.46 -3.72
N SER A 65 9.43 -9.28 -4.31
CA SER A 65 10.55 -8.36 -4.44
C SER A 65 10.71 -7.43 -3.25
N ARG A 66 9.65 -7.26 -2.45
CA ARG A 66 9.64 -6.35 -1.31
C ARG A 66 9.88 -4.91 -1.73
N ALA A 67 9.64 -4.57 -2.98
CA ALA A 67 9.85 -3.24 -3.50
C ALA A 67 8.78 -2.90 -4.51
N ALA A 68 8.37 -1.63 -4.51
CA ALA A 68 7.36 -1.16 -5.46
C ALA A 68 7.52 0.35 -5.66
N HIS A 69 6.97 0.82 -6.77
CA HIS A 69 6.85 2.24 -7.04
C HIS A 69 5.38 2.59 -6.90
N VAL A 70 5.08 3.64 -6.15
CA VAL A 70 3.69 4.03 -5.90
C VAL A 70 3.47 5.48 -6.28
N CYS A 71 2.23 5.78 -6.65
CA CYS A 71 1.83 7.13 -7.03
C CYS A 71 0.40 7.35 -6.55
N ALA A 72 0.19 8.39 -5.76
CA ALA A 72 -1.15 8.71 -5.24
C ALA A 72 -1.16 10.15 -4.77
N GLY A 73 -2.26 10.88 -5.06
CA GLY A 73 -2.44 12.21 -4.54
C GLY A 73 -1.33 13.20 -4.90
N GLY A 74 -0.67 12.98 -6.03
CA GLY A 74 0.44 13.83 -6.44
C GLY A 74 1.79 13.44 -5.84
N VAL A 75 1.82 12.40 -5.03
CA VAL A 75 3.06 11.90 -4.43
C VAL A 75 3.51 10.67 -5.18
N GLU A 76 4.79 10.65 -5.52
CA GLU A 76 5.37 9.52 -6.25
C GLU A 76 6.63 9.09 -5.49
N ARG A 77 6.68 7.82 -5.07
CA ARG A 77 7.78 7.33 -4.25
C ARG A 77 8.07 5.87 -4.53
N ASP A 78 9.34 5.51 -4.38
CA ASP A 78 9.71 4.10 -4.25
C ASP A 78 9.50 3.69 -2.81
N VAL A 79 8.99 2.49 -2.60
CA VAL A 79 8.67 2.01 -1.26
C VAL A 79 9.21 0.61 -1.05
N GLU A 80 9.46 0.29 0.20
CA GLU A 80 9.68 -1.06 0.66
C GLU A 80 8.33 -1.62 1.09
N VAL A 81 8.08 -2.88 0.78
CA VAL A 81 6.80 -3.52 1.06
C VAL A 81 7.01 -4.56 2.17
N LEU A 82 6.35 -4.35 3.30
CA LEU A 82 6.48 -5.25 4.43
C LEU A 82 5.14 -5.87 4.76
N ASP A 83 5.16 -7.11 5.26
CA ASP A 83 3.94 -7.68 5.81
C ASP A 83 3.54 -6.86 7.03
N ALA A 84 2.26 -6.53 7.13
CA ALA A 84 1.78 -5.77 8.27
C ALA A 84 1.68 -6.67 9.50
N GLU A 85 1.80 -6.06 10.67
CA GLU A 85 1.57 -6.79 11.92
C GLU A 85 0.12 -7.22 12.00
N GLU A 86 -0.09 -8.41 12.49
CA GLU A 86 -1.46 -8.93 12.59
C GLU A 86 -2.34 -8.03 13.43
N ARG A 87 -1.78 -7.44 14.48
CA ARG A 87 -2.56 -6.58 15.38
C ARG A 87 -3.03 -5.29 14.68
N ALA A 88 -2.49 -4.97 13.53
CA ALA A 88 -2.94 -3.80 12.78
C ALA A 88 -4.22 -4.06 11.99
N SER A 89 -4.61 -5.32 11.82
CA SER A 89 -5.71 -5.68 10.93
C SER A 89 -7.03 -5.02 11.28
N ASP A 90 -7.36 -4.93 12.56
CA ASP A 90 -8.64 -4.33 12.94
C ASP A 90 -8.67 -2.83 12.63
N ALA A 91 -7.57 -2.13 12.89
CA ALA A 91 -7.49 -0.71 12.58
C ALA A 91 -7.53 -0.48 11.08
N VAL A 92 -6.90 -1.37 10.32
CA VAL A 92 -6.93 -1.29 8.85
C VAL A 92 -8.35 -1.54 8.35
N ASP A 93 -9.06 -2.52 8.92
CA ASP A 93 -10.47 -2.74 8.58
C ASP A 93 -11.29 -1.48 8.79
N ALA A 94 -11.12 -0.86 9.95
CA ALA A 94 -11.86 0.35 10.28
C ALA A 94 -11.55 1.48 9.31
N ALA A 95 -10.28 1.59 8.91
CA ALA A 95 -9.87 2.62 7.97
C ALA A 95 -10.51 2.39 6.59
N TYR A 96 -10.59 1.15 6.14
CA TYR A 96 -11.27 0.85 4.87
C TYR A 96 -12.75 1.21 4.95
N ARG A 97 -13.41 0.88 6.06
CA ARG A 97 -14.82 1.19 6.20
C ARG A 97 -15.07 2.70 6.26
N GLN A 98 -14.17 3.42 6.91
CA GLN A 98 -14.33 4.86 7.03
C GLN A 98 -14.09 5.55 5.69
N LYS A 99 -13.03 5.19 5.01
CA LYS A 99 -12.64 5.88 3.78
C LYS A 99 -13.52 5.49 2.59
N TYR A 100 -13.82 4.21 2.46
CA TYR A 100 -14.51 3.68 1.29
C TYR A 100 -15.91 3.18 1.62
N GLY A 101 -16.47 3.62 2.74
CA GLY A 101 -17.77 3.12 3.19
C GLY A 101 -18.93 3.40 2.24
N ARG A 102 -18.75 4.37 1.34
CA ARG A 102 -19.79 4.64 0.35
C ARG A 102 -19.85 3.55 -0.74
N TYR A 103 -18.92 2.61 -0.70
CA TYR A 103 -18.90 1.47 -1.63
C TYR A 103 -18.97 0.16 -0.86
N PRO A 104 -20.08 -0.10 -0.13
CA PRO A 104 -20.11 -1.25 0.78
C PRO A 104 -19.88 -2.58 0.08
N THR A 105 -20.31 -2.73 -1.16
CA THR A 105 -20.12 -3.97 -1.91
C THR A 105 -18.63 -4.28 -2.12
N TYR A 106 -17.81 -3.24 -2.28
CA TYR A 106 -16.39 -3.42 -2.50
C TYR A 106 -15.59 -3.46 -1.21
N VAL A 107 -16.12 -2.85 -0.15
CA VAL A 107 -15.43 -2.87 1.14
C VAL A 107 -15.47 -4.25 1.78
N GLU A 108 -16.60 -4.95 1.67
CA GLU A 108 -16.73 -6.25 2.31
C GLU A 108 -15.61 -7.23 1.94
N PRO A 109 -15.27 -7.40 0.65
CA PRO A 109 -14.14 -8.27 0.32
C PRO A 109 -12.83 -7.79 0.91
N MET A 110 -12.64 -6.48 1.06
CA MET A 110 -11.38 -5.93 1.54
C MET A 110 -11.18 -6.12 3.04
N VAL A 111 -12.25 -6.37 3.78
CA VAL A 111 -12.14 -6.65 5.22
C VAL A 111 -12.39 -8.12 5.53
N SER A 112 -12.48 -8.96 4.50
CA SER A 112 -12.65 -10.39 4.67
C SER A 112 -11.35 -11.04 5.13
N PRO A 113 -11.42 -12.24 5.72
CA PRO A 113 -10.18 -12.93 6.13
C PRO A 113 -9.17 -13.11 5.01
N VAL A 114 -9.65 -13.34 3.79
CA VAL A 114 -8.75 -13.53 2.64
C VAL A 114 -7.93 -12.27 2.38
N ALA A 115 -8.59 -11.10 2.36
CA ALA A 115 -7.88 -9.85 2.13
C ALA A 115 -7.04 -9.45 3.34
N ARG A 116 -7.53 -9.69 4.56
CA ARG A 116 -6.78 -9.36 5.77
C ARG A 116 -5.42 -10.05 5.79
N ALA A 117 -5.36 -11.27 5.28
CA ALA A 117 -4.11 -12.02 5.24
C ALA A 117 -3.08 -11.40 4.30
N THR A 118 -3.48 -10.46 3.45
CA THR A 118 -2.58 -9.81 2.50
C THR A 118 -2.22 -8.38 2.89
N THR A 119 -2.47 -7.98 4.14
CA THR A 119 -2.19 -6.60 4.54
C THR A 119 -0.70 -6.32 4.46
N LEU A 120 -0.36 -5.29 3.72
CA LEU A 120 1.03 -4.86 3.55
C LEU A 120 1.17 -3.42 4.02
N ARG A 121 2.32 -3.13 4.60
CA ARG A 121 2.66 -1.77 5.02
C ARG A 121 3.71 -1.22 4.07
N LEU A 122 3.53 0.03 3.67
CA LEU A 122 4.43 0.68 2.72
C LEU A 122 5.38 1.61 3.46
N ILE A 123 6.68 1.40 3.27
CA ILE A 123 7.72 2.23 3.89
C ILE A 123 8.39 3.02 2.77
N PRO A 124 8.43 4.36 2.86
CA PRO A 124 9.05 5.14 1.80
C PRO A 124 10.56 4.95 1.80
N ARG A 125 11.15 4.86 0.62
CA ARG A 125 12.59 4.80 0.49
C ARG A 125 13.14 6.20 0.30
N PRO A 126 14.35 6.48 0.80
CA PRO A 126 14.95 7.79 0.56
C PRO A 126 15.11 8.03 -0.93
N PRO A 127 14.84 9.25 -1.42
CA PRO A 127 14.85 9.50 -2.86
C PRO A 127 16.15 9.15 -3.55
N HIS A 128 17.31 9.39 -2.93
CA HIS A 128 18.54 9.06 -3.61
C HIS A 128 19.04 7.67 -3.33
N ALA A 129 18.30 6.84 -2.68
CA ALA A 129 18.69 5.46 -2.52
C ALA A 129 18.77 4.78 -3.88
N GLN A 130 17.98 5.21 -4.82
CA GLN A 130 17.97 4.58 -6.12
C GLN A 130 19.00 5.16 -7.07
N ARG A 131 19.79 6.09 -6.62
CA ARG A 131 20.80 6.61 -7.48
C ARG A 131 22.10 5.93 -7.32
N ALA A 132 22.20 5.04 -6.45
CA ALA A 132 23.47 4.41 -6.17
C ALA A 132 24.11 3.75 -7.37
#